data_5fced07cb228c6e008e25e0314ccd8cc
#
_entry.id   5fced07cb228c6e008e25e0314ccd8cc
#
_cell.length_a   1.000
_cell.length_b   1.000
_cell.length_c   1.000
_cell.angle_alpha   90.00
_cell.angle_beta   90.00
_cell.angle_gamma   90.00
#
_symmetry.space_group_name_H-M   'P 1'
#
loop_
_entity.id
_entity.type
_entity.pdbx_description
1 polymer ?
#
loop_
_entity_poly.entity_id
_entity_poly.type
_entity_poly.pdbx_seq_one_letter_code
_entity_poly.pdbx_strand_id
1 'polypeptide(L)'
;MLRILLLLCVLTTGTLTAQRQVTLTAELADCTQPIQLFRFTGFGFEPLLPLAERPDGSYQLSLSIPEPVFRYIGTDASNAVPIILGGEDSLTLHGNCEALRQATVGGSAINTAYVQLKADFEAFNERYTTLIQDIQVIQDERVNREGKEAMRQLDQDKRELVARMAIEYPLLGRVASLNTYLSYYSADQEQYPSEVGHYAQTYFQFVDFTDPGYDDLSWTFEGTRGFTTTLLKALPADEIADVILEQTAHWPAGGKARFLARSGALGALFPAKHPATMPVARALIDEYEDSEPGAIAFVKQQTAGLASFIIGAPAPLFTAPTPAGEELSLESLRGQVVLLDFWASWCGPCRRENPNVVKMYHKYKDRGFEILGVSLDDRRERWEGAIAADKLDWLHVSDLQGWQSAYGQLYGVTSIPQTVLLDRDGTILARNLRGAELERKLAEVLGSR
;
A
#
# COMPACT_ATOMS: atom_id res chain seq x y z
N MET A 1 -37.43 52.40 40.76
CA MET A 1 -36.11 51.80 40.56
C MET A 1 -36.18 50.96 39.31
N LEU A 2 -35.81 51.55 38.15
CA LEU A 2 -35.90 50.96 36.84
C LEU A 2 -34.52 50.34 36.49
N ARG A 3 -34.41 49.02 36.37
CA ARG A 3 -33.19 48.33 35.96
C ARG A 3 -33.18 48.23 34.43
N ILE A 4 -32.26 48.98 33.82
CA ILE A 4 -31.96 48.91 32.41
C ILE A 4 -31.06 47.69 32.16
N LEU A 5 -31.56 46.68 31.43
CA LEU A 5 -30.78 45.55 30.94
C LEU A 5 -30.05 46.00 29.69
N LEU A 6 -28.73 46.17 29.71
CA LEU A 6 -27.92 46.34 28.51
C LEU A 6 -27.71 44.96 27.88
N LEU A 7 -28.32 44.74 26.71
CA LEU A 7 -28.05 43.60 25.82
C LEU A 7 -26.75 43.91 25.07
N LEU A 8 -25.65 43.22 25.44
CA LEU A 8 -24.41 43.24 24.63
C LEU A 8 -24.63 42.32 23.42
N CYS A 9 -24.88 42.88 22.26
CA CYS A 9 -24.77 42.15 20.98
C CYS A 9 -23.28 41.91 20.69
N VAL A 10 -22.78 40.71 20.90
CA VAL A 10 -21.49 40.27 20.41
C VAL A 10 -21.68 40.00 18.90
N LEU A 11 -21.30 40.99 18.10
CA LEU A 11 -21.14 40.79 16.64
C LEU A 11 -19.94 39.92 16.44
N THR A 12 -20.17 38.61 16.24
CA THR A 12 -19.17 37.71 15.66
C THR A 12 -18.99 38.14 14.19
N THR A 13 -17.94 38.89 13.93
CA THR A 13 -17.46 39.14 12.56
C THR A 13 -16.90 37.80 12.04
N GLY A 14 -17.78 36.95 11.53
CA GLY A 14 -17.37 35.86 10.64
C GLY A 14 -16.76 36.53 9.41
N THR A 15 -15.46 36.40 9.22
CA THR A 15 -14.82 36.71 7.96
C THR A 15 -15.44 35.79 6.89
N LEU A 16 -16.39 36.33 6.11
CA LEU A 16 -16.77 35.74 4.84
C LEU A 16 -15.50 35.77 3.98
N THR A 17 -14.79 34.65 3.90
CA THR A 17 -13.81 34.41 2.87
C THR A 17 -14.61 34.46 1.53
N ALA A 18 -14.38 35.48 0.74
CA ALA A 18 -14.99 35.58 -0.58
C ALA A 18 -14.60 34.32 -1.36
N GLN A 19 -15.58 33.50 -1.71
CA GLN A 19 -15.34 32.31 -2.53
C GLN A 19 -14.76 32.77 -3.88
N ARG A 20 -13.50 32.47 -4.13
CA ARG A 20 -12.81 32.80 -5.36
C ARG A 20 -13.33 31.95 -6.50
N GLN A 21 -13.81 32.56 -7.59
CA GLN A 21 -14.16 31.85 -8.81
C GLN A 21 -12.90 31.56 -9.60
N VAL A 22 -12.72 30.30 -9.97
CA VAL A 22 -11.61 29.82 -10.77
C VAL A 22 -12.14 29.29 -12.10
N THR A 23 -11.58 29.74 -13.20
CA THR A 23 -11.89 29.23 -14.52
C THR A 23 -10.73 28.37 -15.03
N LEU A 24 -11.00 27.08 -15.18
CA LEU A 24 -10.10 26.14 -15.84
C LEU A 24 -10.48 26.02 -17.30
N THR A 25 -9.55 26.34 -18.20
CA THR A 25 -9.64 26.05 -19.63
C THR A 25 -8.72 24.91 -20.00
N ALA A 26 -9.16 23.96 -20.81
CA ALA A 26 -8.32 22.89 -21.33
C ALA A 26 -8.32 22.97 -22.88
N GLU A 27 -7.15 23.27 -23.43
CA GLU A 27 -6.85 23.27 -24.86
C GLU A 27 -6.12 21.96 -25.18
N LEU A 28 -6.90 20.91 -25.43
CA LEU A 28 -6.42 19.56 -25.62
C LEU A 28 -6.80 19.06 -27.01
N ALA A 29 -5.81 18.56 -27.74
CA ALA A 29 -6.03 17.86 -29.00
C ALA A 29 -6.42 16.40 -28.78
N ASP A 30 -7.03 15.79 -29.82
CA ASP A 30 -7.31 14.34 -29.94
C ASP A 30 -8.14 13.77 -28.77
N CYS A 31 -9.09 14.55 -28.27
CA CYS A 31 -10.01 14.10 -27.24
C CYS A 31 -11.21 13.39 -27.85
N THR A 32 -11.36 12.11 -27.60
CA THR A 32 -12.48 11.27 -28.08
C THR A 32 -13.55 11.05 -27.01
N GLN A 33 -13.27 11.43 -25.78
CA GLN A 33 -14.16 11.28 -24.63
C GLN A 33 -14.28 12.58 -23.85
N PRO A 34 -15.36 12.81 -23.09
CA PRO A 34 -15.51 13.98 -22.25
C PRO A 34 -14.38 14.11 -21.23
N ILE A 35 -13.88 15.33 -21.05
CA ILE A 35 -12.88 15.62 -20.02
C ILE A 35 -13.58 15.87 -18.70
N GLN A 36 -13.06 15.28 -17.64
CA GLN A 36 -13.62 15.36 -16.29
C GLN A 36 -12.58 15.81 -15.27
N LEU A 37 -13.06 16.46 -14.24
CA LEU A 37 -12.31 16.76 -13.04
C LEU A 37 -12.55 15.66 -12.01
N PHE A 38 -11.49 15.19 -11.34
CA PHE A 38 -11.56 14.13 -10.35
C PHE A 38 -10.96 14.59 -9.01
N ARG A 39 -11.41 13.93 -7.93
CA ARG A 39 -10.79 13.96 -6.61
C ARG A 39 -10.15 12.59 -6.30
N PHE A 40 -8.99 12.60 -5.69
CA PHE A 40 -8.35 11.40 -5.17
C PHE A 40 -9.01 10.97 -3.85
N THR A 41 -9.29 9.67 -3.68
CA THR A 41 -10.03 9.13 -2.52
C THR A 41 -9.22 8.13 -1.69
N GLY A 42 -7.92 8.00 -1.93
CA GLY A 42 -7.04 7.05 -1.26
C GLY A 42 -6.75 5.79 -2.09
N PHE A 43 -7.74 5.16 -2.70
CA PHE A 43 -7.54 3.98 -3.57
C PHE A 43 -8.01 4.17 -5.01
N GLY A 44 -8.52 5.35 -5.33
CA GLY A 44 -9.03 5.65 -6.67
C GLY A 44 -9.36 7.12 -6.85
N PHE A 45 -10.06 7.40 -7.93
CA PHE A 45 -10.51 8.73 -8.29
C PHE A 45 -12.02 8.77 -8.39
N GLU A 46 -12.62 9.77 -7.76
CA GLU A 46 -14.05 10.07 -7.86
C GLU A 46 -14.25 11.20 -8.88
N PRO A 47 -15.10 11.01 -9.91
CA PRO A 47 -15.44 12.08 -10.84
C PRO A 47 -16.24 13.17 -10.11
N LEU A 48 -15.85 14.42 -10.31
CA LEU A 48 -16.51 15.58 -9.72
C LEU A 48 -17.43 16.27 -10.74
N LEU A 49 -16.86 16.83 -11.78
CA LEU A 49 -17.55 17.64 -12.78
C LEU A 49 -16.93 17.44 -14.16
N PRO A 50 -17.74 17.34 -15.23
CA PRO A 50 -17.24 17.40 -16.60
C PRO A 50 -16.89 18.84 -16.98
N LEU A 51 -15.91 19.00 -17.85
CA LEU A 51 -15.65 20.27 -18.53
C LEU A 51 -16.59 20.41 -19.73
N ALA A 52 -17.16 21.60 -19.90
CA ALA A 52 -18.03 21.91 -21.04
C ALA A 52 -17.19 22.20 -22.29
N GLU A 53 -17.47 21.53 -23.40
CA GLU A 53 -16.86 21.82 -24.69
C GLU A 53 -17.38 23.13 -25.24
N ARG A 54 -16.50 23.96 -25.82
CA ARG A 54 -16.77 25.26 -26.39
C ARG A 54 -16.75 25.20 -27.92
N PRO A 55 -17.36 26.21 -28.61
CA PRO A 55 -17.37 26.24 -30.08
C PRO A 55 -15.97 26.31 -30.71
N ASP A 56 -14.96 26.76 -29.98
CA ASP A 56 -13.56 26.85 -30.43
C ASP A 56 -12.78 25.50 -30.22
N GLY A 57 -13.45 24.46 -29.73
CA GLY A 57 -12.85 23.17 -29.48
C GLY A 57 -12.11 23.06 -28.15
N SER A 58 -12.05 24.13 -27.36
CA SER A 58 -11.54 24.09 -25.99
C SER A 58 -12.60 23.56 -25.02
N TYR A 59 -12.17 23.16 -23.83
CA TYR A 59 -13.06 22.70 -22.73
C TYR A 59 -12.94 23.68 -21.57
N GLN A 60 -14.03 23.98 -20.88
CA GLN A 60 -14.03 24.96 -19.80
C GLN A 60 -14.87 24.49 -18.61
N LEU A 61 -14.39 24.80 -17.39
CA LEU A 61 -15.10 24.61 -16.13
C LEU A 61 -14.84 25.85 -15.24
N SER A 62 -15.91 26.44 -14.68
CA SER A 62 -15.80 27.46 -13.65
C SER A 62 -16.34 26.91 -12.33
N LEU A 63 -15.56 27.08 -11.27
CA LEU A 63 -15.90 26.54 -9.97
C LEU A 63 -15.41 27.48 -8.86
N SER A 64 -16.03 27.36 -7.70
CA SER A 64 -15.67 28.15 -6.52
C SER A 64 -14.68 27.36 -5.68
N ILE A 65 -13.46 27.87 -5.53
CA ILE A 65 -12.36 27.24 -4.76
C ILE A 65 -11.93 28.22 -3.66
N PRO A 66 -12.14 27.90 -2.37
CA PRO A 66 -11.79 28.79 -1.26
C PRO A 66 -10.27 28.90 -1.06
N GLU A 67 -9.56 27.79 -1.23
CA GLU A 67 -8.10 27.68 -1.05
C GLU A 67 -7.49 26.76 -2.11
N PRO A 68 -6.20 26.93 -2.46
CA PRO A 68 -5.53 26.07 -3.41
C PRO A 68 -5.67 24.58 -3.04
N VAL A 69 -6.04 23.75 -4.02
CA VAL A 69 -6.29 22.32 -3.81
C VAL A 69 -5.85 21.50 -5.01
N PHE A 70 -5.35 20.30 -4.75
CA PHE A 70 -5.09 19.32 -5.79
C PHE A 70 -6.39 18.73 -6.32
N ARG A 71 -6.51 18.72 -7.63
CA ARG A 71 -7.51 17.96 -8.37
C ARG A 71 -6.82 17.22 -9.50
N TYR A 72 -7.57 16.39 -10.19
CA TYR A 72 -7.05 15.62 -11.30
C TYR A 72 -7.94 15.82 -12.50
N ILE A 73 -7.35 15.93 -13.68
CA ILE A 73 -8.06 16.15 -14.92
C ILE A 73 -7.71 15.04 -15.92
N GLY A 74 -8.71 14.46 -16.56
CA GLY A 74 -8.54 13.37 -17.51
C GLY A 74 -9.83 13.01 -18.21
N THR A 75 -9.77 12.04 -19.12
CA THR A 75 -10.95 11.43 -19.73
C THR A 75 -11.50 10.30 -18.84
N ASP A 76 -10.64 9.68 -18.05
CA ASP A 76 -10.98 8.66 -17.07
C ASP A 76 -9.96 8.64 -15.91
N ALA A 77 -10.19 7.81 -14.91
CA ALA A 77 -9.34 7.68 -13.72
C ALA A 77 -7.92 7.19 -14.04
N SER A 78 -7.70 6.46 -15.14
CA SER A 78 -6.40 5.85 -15.47
C SER A 78 -5.43 6.83 -16.11
N ASN A 79 -5.93 7.86 -16.78
CA ASN A 79 -5.15 8.88 -17.46
C ASN A 79 -5.17 10.26 -16.76
N ALA A 80 -5.85 10.36 -15.61
CA ALA A 80 -5.98 11.60 -14.87
C ALA A 80 -4.63 12.13 -14.38
N VAL A 81 -4.38 13.43 -14.59
CA VAL A 81 -3.14 14.11 -14.20
C VAL A 81 -3.42 15.19 -13.16
N PRO A 82 -2.50 15.41 -12.20
CA PRO A 82 -2.70 16.42 -11.16
C PRO A 82 -2.66 17.85 -11.69
N ILE A 83 -3.56 18.67 -11.17
CA ILE A 83 -3.62 20.11 -11.38
C ILE A 83 -3.96 20.80 -10.05
N ILE A 84 -3.35 21.94 -9.77
CA ILE A 84 -3.68 22.75 -8.59
C ILE A 84 -4.63 23.86 -9.03
N LEU A 85 -5.79 23.92 -8.39
CA LEU A 85 -6.82 24.93 -8.60
C LEU A 85 -6.89 25.87 -7.39
N GLY A 86 -7.19 27.14 -7.59
CA GLY A 86 -7.45 28.12 -6.53
C GLY A 86 -6.31 29.08 -6.22
N GLY A 87 -5.16 28.95 -6.89
CA GLY A 87 -4.08 29.95 -6.82
C GLY A 87 -4.36 31.21 -7.61
N GLU A 88 -5.03 31.07 -8.75
CA GLU A 88 -5.34 32.11 -9.73
C GLU A 88 -6.83 32.09 -10.09
N ASP A 89 -7.33 33.20 -10.70
CA ASP A 89 -8.72 33.32 -11.19
C ASP A 89 -8.95 32.53 -12.50
N SER A 90 -7.89 32.29 -13.26
CA SER A 90 -7.94 31.51 -14.50
C SER A 90 -6.60 30.82 -14.77
N LEU A 91 -6.68 29.58 -15.29
CA LEU A 91 -5.54 28.83 -15.75
C LEU A 91 -5.91 27.99 -16.97
N THR A 92 -4.91 27.62 -17.77
CA THR A 92 -5.11 26.84 -19.00
C THR A 92 -4.22 25.60 -18.98
N LEU A 93 -4.82 24.45 -19.25
CA LEU A 93 -4.12 23.19 -19.52
C LEU A 93 -3.93 23.03 -21.03
N HIS A 94 -2.68 22.91 -21.47
CA HIS A 94 -2.33 22.69 -22.89
C HIS A 94 -1.76 21.30 -23.08
N GLY A 95 -2.21 20.58 -24.12
CA GLY A 95 -1.67 19.25 -24.39
C GLY A 95 -2.49 18.42 -25.35
N ASN A 96 -2.41 17.09 -25.16
CA ASN A 96 -3.09 16.10 -25.98
C ASN A 96 -3.71 15.03 -25.07
N CYS A 97 -4.96 14.64 -25.33
CA CYS A 97 -5.69 13.65 -24.52
C CYS A 97 -5.03 12.28 -24.51
N GLU A 98 -4.32 11.88 -25.56
CA GLU A 98 -3.56 10.63 -25.61
C GLU A 98 -2.27 10.70 -24.79
N ALA A 99 -1.78 11.89 -24.45
CA ALA A 99 -0.53 12.13 -23.73
C ALA A 99 -0.69 13.15 -22.59
N LEU A 100 -1.75 13.09 -21.82
CA LEU A 100 -2.07 14.06 -20.75
C LEU A 100 -0.93 14.24 -19.71
N ARG A 101 -0.12 13.21 -19.48
CA ARG A 101 1.04 13.31 -18.59
C ARG A 101 2.11 14.29 -19.06
N GLN A 102 2.08 14.70 -20.33
CA GLN A 102 2.98 15.70 -20.92
C GLN A 102 2.31 17.08 -21.00
N ALA A 103 1.04 17.19 -20.61
CA ALA A 103 0.32 18.46 -20.61
C ALA A 103 0.96 19.47 -19.66
N THR A 104 0.89 20.75 -20.04
CA THR A 104 1.44 21.85 -19.27
C THR A 104 0.35 22.80 -18.81
N VAL A 105 0.51 23.38 -17.62
CA VAL A 105 -0.43 24.35 -17.06
C VAL A 105 0.14 25.75 -17.24
N GLY A 106 -0.55 26.59 -18.02
CA GLY A 106 -0.25 28.01 -18.21
C GLY A 106 -1.10 28.91 -17.30
N GLY A 107 -0.60 30.11 -17.01
CA GLY A 107 -1.32 31.09 -16.21
C GLY A 107 -1.40 30.80 -14.70
N SER A 108 -0.55 29.91 -14.19
CA SER A 108 -0.58 29.50 -12.79
C SER A 108 0.82 29.46 -12.16
N ALA A 109 1.06 30.36 -11.22
CA ALA A 109 2.32 30.42 -10.48
C ALA A 109 2.50 29.21 -9.56
N ILE A 110 1.42 28.76 -8.89
CA ILE A 110 1.50 27.60 -8.00
C ILE A 110 1.74 26.30 -8.76
N ASN A 111 1.15 26.10 -9.95
CA ASN A 111 1.44 24.92 -10.78
C ASN A 111 2.88 24.96 -11.32
N THR A 112 3.40 26.14 -11.68
CA THR A 112 4.81 26.31 -12.05
C THR A 112 5.73 25.95 -10.86
N ALA A 113 5.42 26.48 -9.67
CA ALA A 113 6.17 26.16 -8.45
C ALA A 113 6.12 24.66 -8.10
N TYR A 114 4.98 24.00 -8.35
CA TYR A 114 4.85 22.55 -8.15
C TYR A 114 5.73 21.73 -9.10
N VAL A 115 5.84 22.13 -10.35
CA VAL A 115 6.78 21.50 -11.31
C VAL A 115 8.22 21.66 -10.83
N GLN A 116 8.59 22.88 -10.40
CA GLN A 116 9.92 23.14 -9.86
C GLN A 116 10.21 22.34 -8.58
N LEU A 117 9.25 22.27 -7.66
CA LEU A 117 9.38 21.49 -6.41
C LEU A 117 9.67 20.02 -6.70
N LYS A 118 9.05 19.41 -7.71
CA LYS A 118 9.36 18.04 -8.12
C LYS A 118 10.78 17.91 -8.67
N ALA A 119 11.22 18.87 -9.48
CA ALA A 119 12.59 18.90 -9.99
C ALA A 119 13.62 19.07 -8.85
N ASP A 120 13.31 19.89 -7.83
CA ASP A 120 14.15 20.05 -6.64
C ASP A 120 14.28 18.74 -5.86
N PHE A 121 13.18 17.96 -5.71
CA PHE A 121 13.23 16.62 -5.08
C PHE A 121 14.11 15.64 -5.87
N GLU A 122 14.00 15.62 -7.18
CA GLU A 122 14.83 14.78 -8.04
C GLU A 122 16.32 15.14 -7.88
N ALA A 123 16.66 16.43 -7.93
CA ALA A 123 18.01 16.92 -7.75
C ALA A 123 18.58 16.59 -6.34
N PHE A 124 17.77 16.69 -5.29
CA PHE A 124 18.17 16.28 -3.94
C PHE A 124 18.43 14.79 -3.84
N ASN A 125 17.60 13.96 -4.47
CA ASN A 125 17.78 12.50 -4.48
C ASN A 125 19.05 12.09 -5.24
N GLU A 126 19.36 12.72 -6.36
CA GLU A 126 20.59 12.48 -7.12
C GLU A 126 21.84 12.86 -6.29
N ARG A 127 21.84 14.05 -5.68
CA ARG A 127 22.93 14.49 -4.79
C ARG A 127 23.08 13.56 -3.59
N TYR A 128 21.98 13.17 -2.95
CA TYR A 128 22.01 12.24 -1.82
C TYR A 128 22.64 10.90 -2.21
N THR A 129 22.22 10.32 -3.35
CA THR A 129 22.73 9.03 -3.83
C THR A 129 24.24 9.08 -4.08
N THR A 130 24.73 10.16 -4.68
CA THR A 130 26.17 10.36 -4.93
C THR A 130 26.93 10.45 -3.61
N LEU A 131 26.46 11.27 -2.66
CA LEU A 131 27.12 11.46 -1.35
C LEU A 131 27.13 10.20 -0.50
N ILE A 132 26.08 9.37 -0.56
CA ILE A 132 26.06 8.07 0.13
C ILE A 132 27.13 7.13 -0.42
N GLN A 133 27.34 7.09 -1.73
CA GLN A 133 28.42 6.30 -2.33
C GLN A 133 29.79 6.76 -1.84
N ASP A 134 30.05 8.07 -1.78
CA ASP A 134 31.29 8.63 -1.27
C ASP A 134 31.53 8.28 0.21
N ILE A 135 30.48 8.37 1.04
CA ILE A 135 30.58 8.11 2.49
C ILE A 135 30.73 6.61 2.79
N GLN A 136 30.00 5.74 2.10
CA GLN A 136 29.91 4.31 2.44
C GLN A 136 30.96 3.45 1.72
N VAL A 137 31.33 3.81 0.49
CA VAL A 137 32.15 2.95 -0.39
C VAL A 137 33.61 3.37 -0.43
N ILE A 138 33.88 4.67 -0.35
CA ILE A 138 35.25 5.17 -0.47
C ILE A 138 35.96 5.14 0.89
N GLN A 139 37.01 4.30 1.03
CA GLN A 139 37.79 4.14 2.25
C GLN A 139 38.88 5.21 2.40
N ASP A 140 38.55 6.47 2.13
CA ASP A 140 39.46 7.62 2.30
C ASP A 140 38.83 8.57 3.34
N GLU A 141 39.53 8.78 4.46
CA GLU A 141 39.04 9.61 5.56
C GLU A 141 38.76 11.07 5.15
N ARG A 142 39.49 11.61 4.19
CA ARG A 142 39.27 12.96 3.69
C ARG A 142 37.95 13.01 2.88
N VAL A 143 37.76 12.07 1.95
CA VAL A 143 36.56 11.98 1.11
C VAL A 143 35.33 11.74 2.00
N ASN A 144 35.42 10.85 2.98
CA ASN A 144 34.37 10.61 3.93
C ASN A 144 33.97 11.87 4.74
N ARG A 145 34.96 12.64 5.22
CA ARG A 145 34.72 13.89 5.95
C ARG A 145 34.07 14.96 5.06
N GLU A 146 34.60 15.15 3.83
CA GLU A 146 34.05 16.08 2.84
C GLU A 146 32.64 15.68 2.43
N GLY A 147 32.39 14.38 2.24
CA GLY A 147 31.04 13.82 1.95
C GLY A 147 30.02 14.08 3.07
N LYS A 148 30.42 13.91 4.33
CA LYS A 148 29.56 14.23 5.49
C LYS A 148 29.25 15.74 5.61
N GLU A 149 30.22 16.60 5.29
CA GLU A 149 29.98 18.05 5.25
C GLU A 149 29.01 18.44 4.12
N ALA A 150 29.23 17.88 2.93
CA ALA A 150 28.32 18.09 1.79
C ALA A 150 26.89 17.55 2.08
N MET A 151 26.78 16.47 2.85
CA MET A 151 25.50 15.93 3.31
C MET A 151 24.78 16.90 4.27
N ARG A 152 25.51 17.51 5.22
CA ARG A 152 24.95 18.55 6.10
C ARG A 152 24.43 19.75 5.31
N GLN A 153 25.17 20.17 4.29
CA GLN A 153 24.73 21.26 3.41
C GLN A 153 23.49 20.86 2.61
N LEU A 154 23.43 19.64 2.07
CA LEU A 154 22.23 19.12 1.39
C LEU A 154 21.00 19.14 2.30
N ASP A 155 21.15 18.72 3.56
CA ASP A 155 20.05 18.73 4.52
C ASP A 155 19.64 20.14 4.93
N GLN A 156 20.57 21.10 4.95
CA GLN A 156 20.26 22.51 5.14
C GLN A 156 19.45 23.06 3.94
N ASP A 157 19.87 22.77 2.70
CA ASP A 157 19.15 23.16 1.47
C ASP A 157 17.70 22.62 1.49
N LYS A 158 17.52 21.37 1.94
CA LYS A 158 16.19 20.73 2.11
C LYS A 158 15.32 21.47 3.14
N ARG A 159 15.88 21.84 4.31
CA ARG A 159 15.17 22.61 5.35
C ARG A 159 14.72 23.98 4.81
N GLU A 160 15.59 24.65 4.08
CA GLU A 160 15.29 25.96 3.47
C GLU A 160 14.19 25.84 2.40
N LEU A 161 14.19 24.75 1.59
CA LEU A 161 13.12 24.50 0.64
C LEU A 161 11.76 24.33 1.34
N VAL A 162 11.69 23.49 2.38
CA VAL A 162 10.45 23.27 3.14
C VAL A 162 9.94 24.58 3.75
N ALA A 163 10.82 25.35 4.39
CA ALA A 163 10.46 26.64 5.02
C ALA A 163 9.99 27.66 3.99
N ARG A 164 10.68 27.78 2.84
CA ARG A 164 10.29 28.67 1.76
C ARG A 164 8.92 28.29 1.19
N MET A 165 8.70 27.01 0.87
CA MET A 165 7.42 26.54 0.33
C MET A 165 6.26 26.78 1.31
N ALA A 166 6.49 26.58 2.61
CA ALA A 166 5.47 26.81 3.63
C ALA A 166 5.00 28.29 3.68
N ILE A 167 5.89 29.24 3.38
CA ILE A 167 5.60 30.69 3.37
C ILE A 167 4.96 31.10 2.02
N GLU A 168 5.56 30.71 0.91
CA GLU A 168 5.15 31.18 -0.42
C GLU A 168 3.89 30.47 -0.93
N TYR A 169 3.80 29.17 -0.69
CA TYR A 169 2.70 28.30 -1.15
C TYR A 169 2.36 27.27 -0.07
N PRO A 170 1.50 27.55 0.91
CA PRO A 170 1.22 26.64 2.04
C PRO A 170 0.84 25.21 1.62
N LEU A 171 0.10 25.05 0.51
CA LEU A 171 -0.20 23.73 -0.06
C LEU A 171 1.08 22.97 -0.46
N LEU A 172 2.03 23.64 -1.13
CA LEU A 172 3.29 23.04 -1.54
C LEU A 172 4.24 22.83 -0.36
N GLY A 173 4.13 23.66 0.68
CA GLY A 173 4.82 23.45 1.96
C GLY A 173 4.44 22.12 2.61
N ARG A 174 3.13 21.75 2.58
CA ARG A 174 2.66 20.42 3.04
C ARG A 174 3.22 19.29 2.16
N VAL A 175 3.27 19.49 0.84
CA VAL A 175 3.89 18.53 -0.08
C VAL A 175 5.37 18.34 0.25
N ALA A 176 6.10 19.44 0.45
CA ALA A 176 7.52 19.40 0.81
C ALA A 176 7.75 18.69 2.14
N SER A 177 6.92 18.96 3.15
CA SER A 177 6.99 18.30 4.46
C SER A 177 6.81 16.78 4.39
N LEU A 178 5.95 16.28 3.50
CA LEU A 178 5.69 14.86 3.30
C LEU A 178 6.76 14.12 2.48
N ASN A 179 7.65 14.85 1.79
CA ASN A 179 8.63 14.27 0.87
C ASN A 179 10.08 14.62 1.23
N THR A 180 10.30 15.27 2.37
CA THR A 180 11.62 15.68 2.81
C THR A 180 12.03 14.94 4.07
N TYR A 181 13.06 14.13 3.98
CA TYR A 181 13.74 13.56 5.13
C TYR A 181 15.21 13.98 5.16
N LEU A 182 15.80 14.02 6.35
CA LEU A 182 17.19 14.37 6.55
C LEU A 182 18.06 13.14 6.69
N SER A 183 19.32 13.28 6.36
CA SER A 183 20.27 12.18 6.36
C SER A 183 20.64 11.73 7.78
N TYR A 184 20.76 10.43 7.99
CA TYR A 184 21.38 9.84 9.17
C TYR A 184 22.81 10.33 9.39
N TYR A 185 23.56 10.62 8.30
CA TYR A 185 24.96 11.05 8.35
C TYR A 185 25.18 12.51 8.78
N SER A 186 24.12 13.30 8.81
CA SER A 186 24.10 14.66 9.36
C SER A 186 23.45 14.76 10.76
N ALA A 187 22.83 13.66 11.21
CA ALA A 187 22.21 13.55 12.54
C ALA A 187 23.24 13.21 13.63
N ASP A 188 22.84 13.34 14.88
CA ASP A 188 23.54 12.75 16.02
C ASP A 188 23.27 11.23 16.02
N GLN A 189 24.20 10.48 15.45
CA GLN A 189 24.06 9.05 15.22
C GLN A 189 23.94 8.23 16.52
N GLU A 190 24.39 8.77 17.67
CA GLU A 190 24.26 8.10 18.96
C GLU A 190 22.80 7.99 19.44
N GLN A 191 21.91 8.84 18.90
CA GLN A 191 20.50 8.84 19.26
C GLN A 191 19.69 7.73 18.52
N TYR A 192 20.25 7.15 17.48
CA TYR A 192 19.52 6.22 16.61
C TYR A 192 20.28 4.89 16.49
N PRO A 193 19.56 3.75 16.59
CA PRO A 193 20.21 2.43 16.54
C PRO A 193 20.78 2.10 15.14
N SER A 194 20.26 2.75 14.08
CA SER A 194 20.66 2.50 12.70
C SER A 194 20.14 3.60 11.76
N GLU A 195 20.63 3.61 10.53
CA GLU A 195 20.15 4.52 9.47
C GLU A 195 18.64 4.33 9.21
N VAL A 196 18.16 3.09 9.14
CA VAL A 196 16.73 2.82 8.94
C VAL A 196 15.90 3.18 10.18
N GLY A 197 16.43 3.02 11.39
CA GLY A 197 15.79 3.48 12.61
C GLY A 197 15.63 5.00 12.65
N HIS A 198 16.68 5.74 12.25
CA HIS A 198 16.60 7.19 12.06
C HIS A 198 15.51 7.55 11.03
N TYR A 199 15.54 6.93 9.86
CA TYR A 199 14.54 7.15 8.81
C TYR A 199 13.10 6.91 9.30
N ALA A 200 12.87 5.79 9.97
CA ALA A 200 11.56 5.41 10.50
C ALA A 200 11.00 6.43 11.51
N GLN A 201 11.88 6.98 12.37
CA GLN A 201 11.45 7.91 13.43
C GLN A 201 11.34 9.36 12.96
N THR A 202 12.13 9.79 11.95
CA THR A 202 12.25 11.21 11.61
C THR A 202 11.68 11.58 10.23
N TYR A 203 11.18 10.61 9.46
CA TYR A 203 10.68 10.89 8.11
C TYR A 203 9.65 12.02 8.06
N PHE A 204 8.71 12.01 8.97
CA PHE A 204 7.62 13.01 9.04
C PHE A 204 7.93 14.19 9.96
N GLN A 205 9.20 14.46 10.28
CA GLN A 205 9.60 15.51 11.24
C GLN A 205 9.18 16.94 10.86
N PHE A 206 8.85 17.18 9.58
CA PHE A 206 8.37 18.47 9.09
C PHE A 206 6.85 18.56 9.00
N VAL A 207 6.13 17.48 9.29
CA VAL A 207 4.67 17.44 9.18
C VAL A 207 4.02 17.99 10.44
N ASP A 208 3.17 18.99 10.29
CA ASP A 208 2.23 19.38 11.36
C ASP A 208 0.99 18.47 11.26
N PHE A 209 0.96 17.44 12.07
CA PHE A 209 -0.13 16.46 12.09
C PHE A 209 -1.49 17.04 12.49
N THR A 210 -1.53 18.26 13.03
CA THR A 210 -2.77 18.95 13.43
C THR A 210 -3.36 19.82 12.33
N ASP A 211 -2.61 20.05 11.23
CA ASP A 211 -3.05 20.86 10.11
C ASP A 211 -4.08 20.09 9.25
N PRO A 212 -5.35 20.53 9.17
CA PRO A 212 -6.39 19.88 8.37
C PRO A 212 -6.12 19.95 6.87
N GLY A 213 -5.16 20.76 6.42
CA GLY A 213 -4.78 20.82 5.02
C GLY A 213 -4.20 19.52 4.44
N TYR A 214 -3.88 18.55 5.29
CA TYR A 214 -3.49 17.20 4.86
C TYR A 214 -4.69 16.30 4.52
N ASP A 215 -5.91 16.65 4.90
CA ASP A 215 -7.12 15.81 4.73
C ASP A 215 -7.57 15.66 3.26
N ASP A 216 -7.36 16.68 2.40
CA ASP A 216 -7.66 16.62 0.96
C ASP A 216 -6.38 16.71 0.11
N LEU A 217 -5.27 16.20 0.64
CA LEU A 217 -3.96 16.22 -0.01
C LEU A 217 -3.55 14.82 -0.42
N SER A 218 -3.56 14.52 -1.73
CA SER A 218 -3.13 13.22 -2.26
C SER A 218 -1.68 12.87 -1.93
N TRP A 219 -0.84 13.87 -1.65
CA TRP A 219 0.53 13.66 -1.21
C TRP A 219 0.64 13.03 0.19
N THR A 220 -0.41 13.11 1.03
CA THR A 220 -0.47 12.34 2.28
C THR A 220 -0.41 10.82 2.00
N PHE A 221 -1.11 10.37 0.95
CA PHE A 221 -1.00 9.00 0.45
C PHE A 221 0.39 8.72 -0.15
N GLU A 222 0.86 9.56 -1.08
CA GLU A 222 2.11 9.33 -1.80
C GLU A 222 3.33 9.37 -0.88
N GLY A 223 3.40 10.30 0.06
CA GLY A 223 4.49 10.38 1.04
C GLY A 223 4.56 9.12 1.91
N THR A 224 3.42 8.66 2.43
CA THR A 224 3.38 7.43 3.23
C THR A 224 3.65 6.18 2.39
N ARG A 225 3.22 6.15 1.12
CA ARG A 225 3.57 5.07 0.19
C ARG A 225 5.08 5.01 -0.05
N GLY A 226 5.72 6.15 -0.28
CA GLY A 226 7.18 6.26 -0.42
C GLY A 226 7.92 5.83 0.84
N PHE A 227 7.49 6.32 2.00
CA PHE A 227 7.98 5.91 3.32
C PHE A 227 7.94 4.38 3.48
N THR A 228 6.78 3.78 3.29
CA THR A 228 6.58 2.32 3.40
C THR A 228 7.44 1.54 2.40
N THR A 229 7.56 2.03 1.16
CA THR A 229 8.40 1.39 0.13
C THR A 229 9.88 1.32 0.56
N THR A 230 10.36 2.31 1.29
CA THR A 230 11.72 2.31 1.85
C THR A 230 11.85 1.33 3.01
N LEU A 231 10.87 1.30 3.94
CA LEU A 231 10.86 0.34 5.04
C LEU A 231 10.90 -1.11 4.55
N LEU A 232 10.15 -1.43 3.48
CA LEU A 232 10.12 -2.78 2.86
C LEU A 232 11.48 -3.30 2.41
N LYS A 233 12.44 -2.41 2.17
CA LYS A 233 13.80 -2.75 1.73
C LYS A 233 14.81 -2.85 2.88
N ALA A 234 14.49 -2.27 4.04
CA ALA A 234 15.46 -1.97 5.06
C ALA A 234 15.13 -2.52 6.46
N LEU A 235 13.85 -2.76 6.77
CA LEU A 235 13.42 -3.30 8.06
C LEU A 235 13.08 -4.80 8.00
N PRO A 236 13.22 -5.53 9.13
CA PRO A 236 12.65 -6.85 9.31
C PRO A 236 11.13 -6.84 9.09
N ALA A 237 10.61 -7.92 8.49
CA ALA A 237 9.22 -7.98 8.07
C ALA A 237 8.20 -7.86 9.22
N ASP A 238 8.57 -8.30 10.41
CA ASP A 238 7.76 -8.26 11.63
C ASP A 238 7.70 -6.88 12.29
N GLU A 239 8.65 -5.98 12.01
CA GLU A 239 8.67 -4.63 12.57
C GLU A 239 7.88 -3.61 11.73
N ILE A 240 7.68 -3.86 10.43
CA ILE A 240 7.14 -2.87 9.47
C ILE A 240 5.72 -2.42 9.83
N ALA A 241 4.86 -3.34 10.27
CA ALA A 241 3.49 -3.00 10.62
C ALA A 241 3.42 -2.03 11.81
N ASP A 242 4.21 -2.29 12.85
CA ASP A 242 4.23 -1.49 14.07
C ASP A 242 4.73 -0.08 13.77
N VAL A 243 5.82 0.04 12.99
CA VAL A 243 6.34 1.35 12.57
C VAL A 243 5.31 2.14 11.77
N ILE A 244 4.63 1.51 10.80
CA ILE A 244 3.59 2.18 10.00
C ILE A 244 2.43 2.65 10.89
N LEU A 245 1.94 1.78 11.78
CA LEU A 245 0.81 2.10 12.65
C LEU A 245 1.16 3.19 13.65
N GLU A 246 2.36 3.17 14.22
CA GLU A 246 2.88 4.22 15.11
C GLU A 246 2.96 5.56 14.37
N GLN A 247 3.64 5.61 13.23
CA GLN A 247 3.81 6.85 12.49
C GLN A 247 2.49 7.42 11.98
N THR A 248 1.58 6.58 11.49
CA THR A 248 0.27 7.06 11.03
C THR A 248 -0.68 7.43 12.18
N ALA A 249 -0.41 7.01 13.42
CA ALA A 249 -1.19 7.39 14.59
C ALA A 249 -0.96 8.85 15.03
N HIS A 250 0.07 9.53 14.54
CA HIS A 250 0.28 10.96 14.82
C HIS A 250 -0.83 11.84 14.24
N TRP A 251 -1.43 11.48 13.10
CA TRP A 251 -2.64 12.18 12.60
C TRP A 251 -3.85 11.90 13.51
N PRO A 252 -4.81 12.85 13.61
CA PRO A 252 -6.02 12.70 14.42
C PRO A 252 -6.79 11.42 14.09
N ALA A 253 -7.30 10.73 15.09
CA ALA A 253 -8.13 9.56 14.93
C ALA A 253 -9.42 9.89 14.15
N GLY A 254 -9.82 9.02 13.23
CA GLY A 254 -10.97 9.23 12.34
C GLY A 254 -10.77 10.33 11.30
N GLY A 255 -9.61 11.03 11.29
CA GLY A 255 -9.28 12.08 10.34
C GLY A 255 -8.96 11.53 8.94
N LYS A 256 -9.28 12.32 7.92
CA LYS A 256 -9.05 11.94 6.51
C LYS A 256 -7.55 11.78 6.19
N ALA A 257 -6.67 12.60 6.78
CA ALA A 257 -5.23 12.49 6.60
C ALA A 257 -4.69 11.14 7.09
N ARG A 258 -5.14 10.65 8.27
CA ARG A 258 -4.78 9.31 8.76
C ARG A 258 -5.28 8.21 7.83
N PHE A 259 -6.50 8.35 7.31
CA PHE A 259 -7.04 7.44 6.29
C PHE A 259 -6.15 7.40 5.06
N LEU A 260 -5.79 8.57 4.48
CA LEU A 260 -4.91 8.67 3.30
C LEU A 260 -3.52 8.10 3.57
N ALA A 261 -2.96 8.36 4.75
CA ALA A 261 -1.65 7.84 5.15
C ALA A 261 -1.65 6.30 5.21
N ARG A 262 -2.62 5.68 5.91
CA ARG A 262 -2.73 4.21 5.94
C ARG A 262 -3.05 3.61 4.58
N SER A 263 -3.86 4.28 3.77
CA SER A 263 -4.11 3.88 2.38
C SER A 263 -2.84 3.90 1.55
N GLY A 264 -1.98 4.92 1.74
CA GLY A 264 -0.66 5.01 1.11
C GLY A 264 0.26 3.85 1.49
N ALA A 265 0.29 3.50 2.78
CA ALA A 265 1.03 2.34 3.25
C ALA A 265 0.55 1.05 2.58
N LEU A 266 -0.78 0.82 2.52
CA LEU A 266 -1.36 -0.32 1.82
C LEU A 266 -1.06 -0.29 0.32
N GLY A 267 -0.96 0.87 -0.30
CA GLY A 267 -0.54 1.04 -1.69
C GLY A 267 0.87 0.51 -2.00
N ALA A 268 1.75 0.47 -0.99
CA ALA A 268 3.06 -0.19 -1.08
C ALA A 268 3.00 -1.68 -0.70
N LEU A 269 2.22 -2.03 0.33
CA LEU A 269 2.16 -3.37 0.90
C LEU A 269 1.41 -4.38 0.00
N PHE A 270 0.33 -3.98 -0.68
CA PHE A 270 -0.45 -4.87 -1.55
C PHE A 270 0.38 -5.48 -2.69
N PRO A 271 1.11 -4.69 -3.52
CA PRO A 271 1.94 -5.26 -4.57
C PRO A 271 3.06 -6.16 -4.04
N ALA A 272 3.61 -5.82 -2.87
CA ALA A 272 4.66 -6.59 -2.21
C ALA A 272 4.16 -7.89 -1.56
N LYS A 273 2.84 -8.08 -1.42
CA LYS A 273 2.22 -9.19 -0.69
C LYS A 273 2.84 -9.38 0.70
N HIS A 274 3.12 -8.26 1.37
CA HIS A 274 3.89 -8.25 2.61
C HIS A 274 3.03 -8.62 3.84
N PRO A 275 3.56 -9.32 4.87
CA PRO A 275 2.81 -9.67 6.09
C PRO A 275 2.18 -8.47 6.82
N ALA A 276 2.86 -7.31 6.84
CA ALA A 276 2.33 -6.08 7.40
C ALA A 276 1.01 -5.59 6.78
N THR A 277 0.63 -6.12 5.59
CA THR A 277 -0.65 -5.79 4.93
C THR A 277 -1.84 -6.07 5.85
N MET A 278 -1.86 -7.20 6.53
CA MET A 278 -3.03 -7.61 7.33
C MET A 278 -3.26 -6.71 8.56
N PRO A 279 -2.27 -6.43 9.43
CA PRO A 279 -2.48 -5.54 10.57
C PRO A 279 -2.79 -4.10 10.14
N VAL A 280 -2.13 -3.56 9.10
CA VAL A 280 -2.42 -2.21 8.61
C VAL A 280 -3.83 -2.12 7.98
N ALA A 281 -4.23 -3.12 7.20
CA ALA A 281 -5.58 -3.18 6.63
C ALA A 281 -6.65 -3.31 7.71
N ARG A 282 -6.42 -4.15 8.73
CA ARG A 282 -7.34 -4.28 9.87
C ARG A 282 -7.53 -2.94 10.58
N ALA A 283 -6.44 -2.25 10.92
CA ALA A 283 -6.50 -0.95 11.56
C ALA A 283 -7.24 0.11 10.72
N LEU A 284 -7.14 0.03 9.38
CA LEU A 284 -7.91 0.90 8.49
C LEU A 284 -9.40 0.52 8.48
N ILE A 285 -9.73 -0.77 8.38
CA ILE A 285 -11.10 -1.26 8.38
C ILE A 285 -11.79 -0.88 9.69
N ASP A 286 -11.19 -1.21 10.83
CA ASP A 286 -11.77 -1.00 12.16
C ASP A 286 -12.09 0.49 12.43
N GLU A 287 -11.28 1.41 11.87
CA GLU A 287 -11.43 2.85 12.11
C GLU A 287 -12.36 3.55 11.10
N TYR A 288 -12.49 3.03 9.86
CA TYR A 288 -13.15 3.75 8.75
C TYR A 288 -14.29 3.00 8.05
N GLU A 289 -14.75 1.86 8.58
CA GLU A 289 -15.79 1.04 7.94
C GLU A 289 -17.09 1.84 7.68
N ASP A 290 -17.48 2.68 8.63
CA ASP A 290 -18.71 3.47 8.53
C ASP A 290 -18.53 4.75 7.71
N SER A 291 -17.34 5.39 7.75
CA SER A 291 -17.10 6.68 7.10
C SER A 291 -16.62 6.56 5.65
N GLU A 292 -15.93 5.47 5.29
CA GLU A 292 -15.34 5.26 3.96
C GLU A 292 -15.73 3.87 3.37
N PRO A 293 -17.03 3.51 3.31
CA PRO A 293 -17.48 2.15 3.00
C PRO A 293 -16.98 1.64 1.64
N GLY A 294 -16.90 2.50 0.62
CA GLY A 294 -16.41 2.13 -0.71
C GLY A 294 -14.92 1.76 -0.71
N ALA A 295 -14.09 2.55 -0.04
CA ALA A 295 -12.67 2.28 0.10
C ALA A 295 -12.42 1.03 0.95
N ILE A 296 -13.18 0.86 2.02
CA ILE A 296 -13.08 -0.32 2.90
C ILE A 296 -13.52 -1.60 2.18
N ALA A 297 -14.55 -1.56 1.34
CA ALA A 297 -14.93 -2.70 0.50
C ALA A 297 -13.78 -3.13 -0.42
N PHE A 298 -13.08 -2.17 -1.04
CA PHE A 298 -11.89 -2.43 -1.84
C PHE A 298 -10.78 -3.09 -1.00
N VAL A 299 -10.46 -2.56 0.18
CA VAL A 299 -9.44 -3.12 1.08
C VAL A 299 -9.79 -4.55 1.50
N LYS A 300 -11.05 -4.82 1.86
CA LYS A 300 -11.53 -6.17 2.19
C LYS A 300 -11.36 -7.13 1.00
N GLN A 301 -11.69 -6.69 -0.21
CA GLN A 301 -11.51 -7.49 -1.42
C GLN A 301 -10.02 -7.80 -1.67
N GLN A 302 -9.13 -6.80 -1.58
CA GLN A 302 -7.69 -6.98 -1.77
C GLN A 302 -7.09 -7.91 -0.71
N THR A 303 -7.46 -7.75 0.56
CA THR A 303 -6.97 -8.60 1.65
C THR A 303 -7.47 -10.03 1.53
N ALA A 304 -8.73 -10.25 1.13
CA ALA A 304 -9.26 -11.60 0.88
C ALA A 304 -8.46 -12.30 -0.23
N GLY A 305 -8.14 -11.60 -1.34
CA GLY A 305 -7.32 -12.14 -2.42
C GLY A 305 -5.87 -12.41 -2.03
N LEU A 306 -5.35 -11.72 -1.03
CA LEU A 306 -3.96 -11.86 -0.58
C LEU A 306 -3.78 -12.80 0.61
N ALA A 307 -4.83 -13.07 1.38
CA ALA A 307 -4.74 -13.85 2.62
C ALA A 307 -3.99 -15.17 2.44
N SER A 308 -4.23 -15.88 1.33
CA SER A 308 -3.56 -17.16 1.04
C SER A 308 -2.07 -17.02 0.69
N PHE A 309 -1.59 -15.81 0.39
CA PHE A 309 -0.18 -15.58 0.00
C PHE A 309 0.68 -15.05 1.14
N ILE A 310 0.08 -14.47 2.16
CA ILE A 310 0.80 -13.77 3.23
C ILE A 310 1.17 -14.76 4.34
N ILE A 311 2.46 -14.95 4.59
CA ILE A 311 2.96 -15.69 5.76
C ILE A 311 2.60 -14.86 7.00
N GLY A 312 2.09 -15.54 8.05
CA GLY A 312 1.58 -14.91 9.26
C GLY A 312 0.10 -14.49 9.18
N ALA A 313 -0.56 -14.57 8.00
CA ALA A 313 -1.99 -14.35 7.88
C ALA A 313 -2.80 -15.62 8.21
N PRO A 314 -4.05 -15.50 8.70
CA PRO A 314 -4.98 -16.61 8.77
C PRO A 314 -5.24 -17.22 7.38
N ALA A 315 -5.15 -18.53 7.26
CA ALA A 315 -5.45 -19.24 6.02
C ALA A 315 -6.93 -19.10 5.65
N PRO A 316 -7.29 -18.87 4.37
CA PRO A 316 -8.67 -18.89 3.91
C PRO A 316 -9.32 -20.25 4.21
N LEU A 317 -10.48 -20.22 4.85
CA LEU A 317 -11.22 -21.41 5.20
C LEU A 317 -12.05 -21.92 4.00
N PHE A 318 -12.17 -23.24 3.91
CA PHE A 318 -13.04 -23.90 2.94
C PHE A 318 -13.57 -25.25 3.50
N THR A 319 -14.63 -25.73 2.90
CA THR A 319 -15.18 -27.07 3.12
C THR A 319 -15.23 -27.78 1.79
N ALA A 320 -14.84 -29.05 1.74
CA ALA A 320 -14.68 -29.79 0.49
C ALA A 320 -15.00 -31.29 0.67
N PRO A 321 -15.53 -31.97 -0.37
CA PRO A 321 -15.85 -33.38 -0.28
C PRO A 321 -14.61 -34.28 -0.27
N THR A 322 -14.64 -35.27 0.61
CA THR A 322 -13.66 -36.38 0.71
C THR A 322 -13.88 -37.43 -0.37
N PRO A 323 -13.00 -38.44 -0.55
CA PRO A 323 -13.27 -39.60 -1.40
C PRO A 323 -14.56 -40.34 -1.05
N ALA A 324 -14.92 -40.39 0.24
CA ALA A 324 -16.19 -40.99 0.69
C ALA A 324 -17.42 -40.12 0.40
N GLY A 325 -17.24 -38.87 -0.07
CA GLY A 325 -18.31 -37.90 -0.33
C GLY A 325 -18.78 -37.15 0.92
N GLU A 326 -18.06 -37.27 2.03
CA GLU A 326 -18.34 -36.52 3.26
C GLU A 326 -17.68 -35.14 3.19
N GLU A 327 -18.32 -34.13 3.75
CA GLU A 327 -17.79 -32.75 3.81
C GLU A 327 -16.73 -32.65 4.90
N LEU A 328 -15.53 -32.19 4.54
CA LEU A 328 -14.42 -31.91 5.46
C LEU A 328 -14.09 -30.41 5.44
N SER A 329 -14.21 -29.78 6.60
CA SER A 329 -13.84 -28.37 6.78
C SER A 329 -12.38 -28.25 7.22
N LEU A 330 -11.63 -27.34 6.58
CA LEU A 330 -10.28 -26.99 7.03
C LEU A 330 -10.27 -26.47 8.48
N GLU A 331 -11.32 -25.79 8.92
CA GLU A 331 -11.47 -25.30 10.29
C GLU A 331 -11.46 -26.42 11.32
N SER A 332 -11.98 -27.62 10.97
CA SER A 332 -11.99 -28.77 11.87
C SER A 332 -10.61 -29.32 12.22
N LEU A 333 -9.56 -28.92 11.48
CA LEU A 333 -8.18 -29.30 11.69
C LEU A 333 -7.42 -28.34 12.64
N ARG A 334 -8.09 -27.35 13.22
CA ARG A 334 -7.51 -26.47 14.25
C ARG A 334 -6.94 -27.27 15.41
N GLY A 335 -5.81 -26.83 15.97
CA GLY A 335 -5.06 -27.55 17.00
C GLY A 335 -3.94 -28.41 16.44
N GLN A 336 -3.92 -28.66 15.13
CA GLN A 336 -2.87 -29.39 14.43
C GLN A 336 -2.06 -28.45 13.52
N VAL A 337 -0.79 -28.78 13.30
CA VAL A 337 0.01 -28.20 12.21
C VAL A 337 -0.42 -28.91 10.92
N VAL A 338 -0.95 -28.16 9.94
CA VAL A 338 -1.56 -28.73 8.73
C VAL A 338 -0.75 -28.37 7.49
N LEU A 339 -0.39 -29.38 6.69
CA LEU A 339 0.14 -29.18 5.35
C LEU A 339 -1.01 -29.30 4.34
N LEU A 340 -1.41 -28.18 3.72
CA LEU A 340 -2.22 -28.23 2.50
C LEU A 340 -1.30 -28.62 1.35
N ASP A 341 -1.57 -29.76 0.70
CA ASP A 341 -0.79 -30.26 -0.43
C ASP A 341 -1.67 -30.27 -1.69
N PHE A 342 -1.43 -29.33 -2.59
CA PHE A 342 -2.12 -29.23 -3.88
C PHE A 342 -1.41 -30.09 -4.91
N TRP A 343 -2.09 -31.14 -5.37
CA TRP A 343 -1.53 -32.19 -6.21
C TRP A 343 -2.55 -32.74 -7.22
N ALA A 344 -2.15 -33.71 -8.04
CA ALA A 344 -3.06 -34.49 -8.87
C ALA A 344 -2.45 -35.86 -9.27
N SER A 345 -3.29 -36.82 -9.61
CA SER A 345 -2.87 -38.14 -10.07
C SER A 345 -1.98 -38.13 -11.33
N TRP A 346 -2.22 -37.17 -12.20
CA TRP A 346 -1.48 -36.95 -13.45
C TRP A 346 -0.22 -36.08 -13.27
N CYS A 347 0.01 -35.52 -12.07
CA CYS A 347 1.16 -34.69 -11.79
C CYS A 347 2.41 -35.52 -11.52
N GLY A 348 3.25 -35.75 -12.51
CA GLY A 348 4.48 -36.52 -12.37
C GLY A 348 5.44 -36.02 -11.27
N PRO A 349 5.71 -34.71 -11.18
CA PRO A 349 6.51 -34.15 -10.08
C PRO A 349 5.92 -34.41 -8.68
N CYS A 350 4.57 -34.31 -8.53
CA CYS A 350 3.88 -34.58 -7.25
C CYS A 350 4.09 -36.04 -6.84
N ARG A 351 3.87 -36.98 -7.78
CA ARG A 351 4.02 -38.42 -7.55
C ARG A 351 5.46 -38.80 -7.17
N ARG A 352 6.46 -38.10 -7.67
CA ARG A 352 7.87 -38.33 -7.27
C ARG A 352 8.18 -37.82 -5.86
N GLU A 353 7.50 -36.78 -5.40
CA GLU A 353 7.66 -36.23 -4.04
C GLU A 353 6.88 -37.02 -2.99
N ASN A 354 5.78 -37.68 -3.34
CA ASN A 354 4.90 -38.41 -2.42
C ASN A 354 5.64 -39.35 -1.46
N PRO A 355 6.65 -40.17 -1.88
CA PRO A 355 7.38 -41.04 -0.93
C PRO A 355 8.10 -40.27 0.16
N ASN A 356 8.54 -39.03 -0.11
CA ASN A 356 9.18 -38.19 0.89
C ASN A 356 8.14 -37.60 1.86
N VAL A 357 6.99 -37.15 1.32
CA VAL A 357 5.87 -36.64 2.12
C VAL A 357 5.33 -37.74 3.04
N VAL A 358 5.18 -38.96 2.55
CA VAL A 358 4.77 -40.16 3.37
C VAL A 358 5.71 -40.36 4.55
N LYS A 359 7.03 -40.28 4.34
CA LYS A 359 8.01 -40.40 5.45
C LYS A 359 7.82 -39.30 6.49
N MET A 360 7.62 -38.07 6.06
CA MET A 360 7.40 -36.94 6.97
C MET A 360 6.09 -37.06 7.73
N TYR A 361 5.01 -37.47 7.05
CA TYR A 361 3.72 -37.72 7.71
C TYR A 361 3.86 -38.75 8.84
N HIS A 362 4.43 -39.93 8.57
CA HIS A 362 4.64 -40.95 9.59
C HIS A 362 5.59 -40.52 10.71
N LYS A 363 6.56 -39.67 10.44
CA LYS A 363 7.48 -39.13 11.45
C LYS A 363 6.80 -38.13 12.41
N TYR A 364 5.84 -37.35 11.96
CA TYR A 364 5.30 -36.18 12.68
C TYR A 364 3.80 -36.29 13.07
N LYS A 365 3.01 -37.19 12.49
CA LYS A 365 1.57 -37.33 12.77
C LYS A 365 1.22 -37.43 14.24
N ASP A 366 1.99 -38.24 15.02
CA ASP A 366 1.75 -38.41 16.44
C ASP A 366 2.16 -37.21 17.31
N ARG A 367 2.62 -36.10 16.65
CA ARG A 367 2.98 -34.83 17.28
C ARG A 367 1.99 -33.70 16.92
N GLY A 368 0.86 -34.08 16.35
CA GLY A 368 -0.15 -33.12 15.91
C GLY A 368 0.15 -32.51 14.54
N PHE A 369 0.73 -33.30 13.63
CA PHE A 369 0.87 -32.94 12.21
C PHE A 369 -0.18 -33.70 11.41
N GLU A 370 -0.85 -32.95 10.51
CA GLU A 370 -1.80 -33.51 9.54
C GLU A 370 -1.50 -33.02 8.13
N ILE A 371 -1.90 -33.77 7.13
CA ILE A 371 -1.86 -33.36 5.73
C ILE A 371 -3.29 -33.38 5.18
N LEU A 372 -3.65 -32.30 4.50
CA LEU A 372 -4.86 -32.21 3.68
C LEU A 372 -4.45 -32.14 2.22
N GLY A 373 -4.53 -33.27 1.52
CA GLY A 373 -4.29 -33.36 0.07
C GLY A 373 -5.46 -32.78 -0.69
N VAL A 374 -5.27 -31.65 -1.36
CA VAL A 374 -6.27 -30.99 -2.21
C VAL A 374 -6.00 -31.37 -3.65
N SER A 375 -6.81 -32.26 -4.22
CA SER A 375 -6.59 -32.77 -5.57
C SER A 375 -7.19 -31.87 -6.64
N LEU A 376 -6.40 -31.65 -7.70
CA LEU A 376 -6.82 -31.03 -8.96
C LEU A 376 -7.11 -32.08 -10.04
N ASP A 377 -7.62 -33.22 -9.66
CA ASP A 377 -8.13 -34.21 -10.60
C ASP A 377 -9.53 -33.86 -11.10
N ASP A 378 -9.87 -34.30 -12.30
CA ASP A 378 -11.19 -34.18 -12.91
C ASP A 378 -11.98 -35.51 -12.92
N ARG A 379 -11.34 -36.59 -12.41
CA ARG A 379 -11.91 -37.93 -12.36
C ARG A 379 -11.61 -38.61 -11.02
N ARG A 380 -12.65 -39.01 -10.35
CA ARG A 380 -12.60 -39.67 -9.05
C ARG A 380 -11.75 -40.93 -9.04
N GLU A 381 -11.96 -41.81 -10.03
CA GLU A 381 -11.26 -43.11 -10.09
C GLU A 381 -9.74 -42.96 -10.22
N ARG A 382 -9.28 -41.93 -10.95
CA ARG A 382 -7.85 -41.65 -11.09
C ARG A 382 -7.25 -41.12 -9.81
N TRP A 383 -7.98 -40.21 -9.14
CA TRP A 383 -7.60 -39.62 -7.86
C TRP A 383 -7.48 -40.71 -6.78
N GLU A 384 -8.55 -41.49 -6.54
CA GLU A 384 -8.55 -42.57 -5.55
C GLU A 384 -7.54 -43.65 -5.88
N GLY A 385 -7.38 -44.01 -7.16
CA GLY A 385 -6.34 -44.98 -7.59
C GLY A 385 -4.92 -44.47 -7.30
N ALA A 386 -4.67 -43.16 -7.41
CA ALA A 386 -3.35 -42.59 -7.08
C ALA A 386 -3.10 -42.55 -5.57
N ILE A 387 -4.11 -42.20 -4.76
CA ILE A 387 -4.04 -42.27 -3.29
C ILE A 387 -3.59 -43.68 -2.83
N ALA A 388 -4.28 -44.70 -3.37
CA ALA A 388 -3.98 -46.10 -3.00
C ALA A 388 -2.58 -46.51 -3.51
N ALA A 389 -2.21 -46.17 -4.73
CA ALA A 389 -0.94 -46.58 -5.32
C ALA A 389 0.27 -45.94 -4.61
N ASP A 390 0.15 -44.68 -4.18
CA ASP A 390 1.23 -43.95 -3.50
C ASP A 390 1.16 -44.09 -1.98
N LYS A 391 0.15 -44.79 -1.44
CA LYS A 391 -0.07 -45.01 0.02
C LYS A 391 -0.16 -43.72 0.82
N LEU A 392 -1.02 -42.82 0.34
CA LEU A 392 -1.25 -41.49 0.94
C LEU A 392 -2.28 -41.64 2.08
N ASP A 393 -1.81 -41.95 3.29
CA ASP A 393 -2.65 -42.33 4.43
C ASP A 393 -3.18 -41.15 5.25
N TRP A 394 -3.34 -39.97 4.62
CA TRP A 394 -3.83 -38.73 5.24
C TRP A 394 -5.18 -38.29 4.65
N LEU A 395 -5.66 -37.10 5.04
CA LEU A 395 -6.92 -36.58 4.60
C LEU A 395 -6.85 -36.07 3.15
N HIS A 396 -7.90 -36.31 2.37
CA HIS A 396 -7.98 -35.92 0.98
C HIS A 396 -9.32 -35.29 0.66
N VAL A 397 -9.29 -34.22 -0.18
CA VAL A 397 -10.48 -33.54 -0.71
C VAL A 397 -10.30 -33.17 -2.19
N SER A 398 -11.40 -33.08 -2.93
CA SER A 398 -11.43 -32.60 -4.30
C SER A 398 -12.85 -32.20 -4.73
N ASP A 399 -12.97 -31.12 -5.51
CA ASP A 399 -14.21 -30.75 -6.21
C ASP A 399 -14.29 -31.36 -7.62
N LEU A 400 -13.26 -32.09 -8.03
CA LEU A 400 -13.12 -32.73 -9.36
C LEU A 400 -13.25 -31.74 -10.53
N GLN A 401 -12.82 -30.47 -10.32
CA GLN A 401 -12.88 -29.41 -11.35
C GLN A 401 -11.51 -29.14 -12.00
N GLY A 402 -10.51 -29.97 -11.77
CA GLY A 402 -9.18 -29.80 -12.35
C GLY A 402 -8.60 -28.41 -12.01
N TRP A 403 -8.09 -27.71 -12.99
CA TRP A 403 -7.57 -26.34 -12.83
C TRP A 403 -8.66 -25.29 -12.51
N GLN A 404 -9.95 -25.63 -12.63
CA GLN A 404 -11.06 -24.78 -12.22
C GLN A 404 -11.45 -24.99 -10.75
N SER A 405 -10.69 -25.79 -9.99
CA SER A 405 -10.94 -26.04 -8.58
C SER A 405 -11.08 -24.73 -7.80
N ALA A 406 -12.21 -24.60 -7.09
CA ALA A 406 -12.47 -23.44 -6.23
C ALA A 406 -11.41 -23.29 -5.13
N TYR A 407 -10.93 -24.41 -4.60
CA TYR A 407 -9.90 -24.45 -3.55
C TYR A 407 -8.52 -24.08 -4.12
N GLY A 408 -8.20 -24.56 -5.34
CA GLY A 408 -7.00 -24.16 -6.05
C GLY A 408 -6.96 -22.67 -6.34
N GLN A 409 -8.08 -22.10 -6.79
CA GLN A 409 -8.22 -20.66 -7.03
C GLN A 409 -8.12 -19.85 -5.73
N LEU A 410 -8.79 -20.29 -4.65
CA LEU A 410 -8.75 -19.65 -3.34
C LEU A 410 -7.32 -19.49 -2.80
N TYR A 411 -6.45 -20.47 -3.06
CA TYR A 411 -5.04 -20.47 -2.65
C TYR A 411 -4.09 -20.02 -3.75
N GLY A 412 -4.61 -19.50 -4.87
CA GLY A 412 -3.81 -18.98 -5.97
C GLY A 412 -2.87 -20.01 -6.60
N VAL A 413 -3.34 -21.27 -6.71
CA VAL A 413 -2.56 -22.37 -7.28
C VAL A 413 -2.52 -22.27 -8.79
N THR A 414 -1.36 -21.92 -9.34
CA THR A 414 -1.12 -21.80 -10.78
C THR A 414 -0.23 -22.92 -11.32
N SER A 415 0.38 -23.69 -10.46
CA SER A 415 1.22 -24.87 -10.78
C SER A 415 1.22 -25.84 -9.60
N ILE A 416 1.41 -27.14 -9.90
CA ILE A 416 1.55 -28.20 -8.88
C ILE A 416 2.83 -29.00 -9.09
N PRO A 417 3.40 -29.55 -7.97
CA PRO A 417 2.93 -29.50 -6.59
C PRO A 417 3.07 -28.11 -5.96
N GLN A 418 2.11 -27.71 -5.13
CA GLN A 418 2.18 -26.48 -4.32
C GLN A 418 1.74 -26.83 -2.90
N THR A 419 2.45 -26.30 -1.90
CA THR A 419 2.15 -26.57 -0.48
C THR A 419 1.95 -25.30 0.31
N VAL A 420 1.10 -25.37 1.35
CA VAL A 420 0.91 -24.31 2.35
C VAL A 420 0.93 -24.97 3.72
N LEU A 421 1.89 -24.59 4.56
CA LEU A 421 2.00 -25.08 5.94
C LEU A 421 1.29 -24.12 6.89
N LEU A 422 0.38 -24.65 7.70
CA LEU A 422 -0.42 -23.90 8.66
C LEU A 422 0.00 -24.25 10.09
N ASP A 423 -0.01 -23.27 10.98
CA ASP A 423 0.13 -23.50 12.42
C ASP A 423 -1.19 -24.02 13.03
N ARG A 424 -1.15 -24.36 14.31
CA ARG A 424 -2.29 -24.92 15.07
C ARG A 424 -3.49 -23.97 15.12
N ASP A 425 -3.26 -22.68 15.11
CA ASP A 425 -4.31 -21.66 15.02
C ASP A 425 -4.77 -21.38 13.58
N GLY A 426 -4.18 -22.07 12.58
CA GLY A 426 -4.44 -21.91 11.14
C GLY A 426 -3.76 -20.72 10.49
N THR A 427 -2.77 -20.13 11.15
CA THR A 427 -1.89 -19.12 10.54
C THR A 427 -0.95 -19.76 9.53
N ILE A 428 -0.72 -19.11 8.39
CA ILE A 428 0.20 -19.59 7.35
C ILE A 428 1.64 -19.43 7.83
N LEU A 429 2.35 -20.55 8.04
CA LEU A 429 3.75 -20.57 8.44
C LEU A 429 4.73 -20.49 7.27
N ALA A 430 4.37 -21.13 6.16
CA ALA A 430 5.23 -21.16 4.96
C ALA A 430 4.45 -21.63 3.73
N ARG A 431 5.03 -21.40 2.56
CA ARG A 431 4.49 -21.87 1.27
C ARG A 431 5.59 -22.54 0.45
N ASN A 432 5.17 -23.45 -0.44
CA ASN A 432 6.01 -24.13 -1.42
C ASN A 432 7.22 -24.90 -0.85
N LEU A 433 7.13 -25.31 0.42
CA LEU A 433 8.15 -26.16 1.05
C LEU A 433 8.09 -27.58 0.50
N ARG A 434 9.26 -28.16 0.22
CA ARG A 434 9.42 -29.56 -0.26
C ARG A 434 10.72 -30.15 0.27
N GLY A 435 10.82 -31.47 0.22
CA GLY A 435 12.05 -32.17 0.55
C GLY A 435 12.64 -31.76 1.89
N ALA A 436 13.93 -31.48 1.89
CA ALA A 436 14.67 -31.10 3.10
C ALA A 436 14.20 -29.77 3.74
N GLU A 437 13.64 -28.85 2.95
CA GLU A 437 13.12 -27.59 3.49
C GLU A 437 11.86 -27.80 4.30
N LEU A 438 10.95 -28.64 3.81
CA LEU A 438 9.75 -29.04 4.55
C LEU A 438 10.12 -29.78 5.83
N GLU A 439 11.06 -30.73 5.76
CA GLU A 439 11.52 -31.49 6.93
C GLU A 439 12.12 -30.56 8.00
N ARG A 440 12.95 -29.60 7.60
CA ARG A 440 13.55 -28.62 8.51
C ARG A 440 12.48 -27.76 9.18
N LYS A 441 11.49 -27.27 8.42
CA LYS A 441 10.41 -26.44 8.98
C LYS A 441 9.50 -27.24 9.93
N LEU A 442 9.20 -28.49 9.60
CA LEU A 442 8.44 -29.38 10.51
C LEU A 442 9.22 -29.67 11.79
N ALA A 443 10.54 -29.87 11.71
CA ALA A 443 11.39 -30.04 12.89
C ALA A 443 11.45 -28.81 13.78
N GLU A 444 11.44 -27.61 13.18
CA GLU A 444 11.37 -26.33 13.90
C GLU A 444 10.05 -26.18 14.66
N VAL A 445 8.91 -26.45 14.00
CA VAL A 445 7.56 -26.22 14.56
C VAL A 445 7.13 -27.33 15.52
N LEU A 446 7.50 -28.59 15.24
CA LEU A 446 7.05 -29.78 15.99
C LEU A 446 8.14 -30.37 16.88
N GLY A 447 9.33 -29.84 16.84
CA GLY A 447 10.51 -30.33 17.54
C GLY A 447 11.27 -31.40 16.76
N SER A 448 12.61 -31.40 16.87
CA SER A 448 13.48 -32.46 16.39
C SER A 448 13.55 -33.57 17.44
N ARG A 449 13.49 -34.84 17.03
CA ARG A 449 14.05 -35.98 17.80
C ARG A 449 15.38 -36.33 17.25
#